data_7ae9c37b3b8af7b50dddfc2b979a6930
#
_entry.id   7ae9c37b3b8af7b50dddfc2b979a6930
#
_cell.length_a   1.000
_cell.length_b   1.000
_cell.length_c   1.000
_cell.angle_alpha   90.00
_cell.angle_beta   90.00
_cell.angle_gamma   90.00
#
_symmetry.space_group_name_H-M   'P 1'
#
loop_
_entity.id
_entity.type
_entity.pdbx_description
1 polymer ?
#
loop_
_entity_poly.entity_id
_entity_poly.type
_entity_poly.pdbx_seq_one_letter_code
_entity_poly.pdbx_strand_id
1 'polypeptide(L)'
;MNILFDLSGCNQPYNAITVYGLRILAGFKENGYKDISILCDARIYDHVHVTFPEYPCLEIAFDTGRNPMTLLRNFRHWKNTVKNIEHDVLFVPHVFPPNFCFHRRDKTVLVLHDLQGLRIYKGLRLWACRFFYPLALWRCKASIVISDFVREDVRKTYPFISPRKLNTIYNGVVVDQLPQKRDTLPVKGKYLLYVSSLMEHKNVMTLLRAFNRLKDKIPHTLVIIGKTRPVWTEKAL
;
A
#
# COMPACT_ATOMS: atom_id res chain seq x y z
N MET A 1 -20.58 -5.44 -15.14
CA MET A 1 -19.57 -4.35 -15.04
C MET A 1 -18.24 -4.99 -14.78
N ASN A 2 -17.35 -4.96 -15.76
CA ASN A 2 -16.05 -5.61 -15.69
C ASN A 2 -15.03 -4.73 -14.96
N ILE A 3 -14.44 -5.25 -13.90
CA ILE A 3 -13.42 -4.56 -13.11
C ILE A 3 -12.04 -5.17 -13.43
N LEU A 4 -11.11 -4.34 -13.87
CA LEU A 4 -9.69 -4.69 -13.87
C LEU A 4 -9.07 -4.21 -12.56
N PHE A 5 -8.65 -5.16 -11.73
CA PHE A 5 -8.04 -4.89 -10.44
C PHE A 5 -6.51 -4.92 -10.57
N ASP A 6 -5.86 -3.76 -10.41
CA ASP A 6 -4.43 -3.59 -10.71
C ASP A 6 -3.56 -3.77 -9.46
N LEU A 7 -2.98 -4.96 -9.30
CA LEU A 7 -1.95 -5.29 -8.31
C LEU A 7 -0.53 -5.26 -8.88
N SER A 8 -0.33 -4.70 -10.07
CA SER A 8 1.00 -4.66 -10.70
C SER A 8 2.05 -3.88 -9.91
N GLY A 9 1.63 -2.98 -9.03
CA GLY A 9 2.49 -2.27 -8.09
C GLY A 9 2.86 -3.06 -6.82
N CYS A 10 2.25 -4.22 -6.61
CA CYS A 10 2.41 -5.06 -5.43
C CYS A 10 3.45 -6.16 -5.69
N ASN A 11 4.62 -6.05 -5.08
CA ASN A 11 5.76 -6.93 -5.38
C ASN A 11 6.19 -7.85 -4.23
N GLN A 12 5.43 -7.88 -3.15
CA GLN A 12 5.64 -8.75 -1.99
C GLN A 12 4.28 -9.13 -1.40
N PRO A 13 3.98 -10.43 -1.21
CA PRO A 13 2.64 -10.89 -0.81
C PRO A 13 2.19 -10.38 0.57
N TYR A 14 3.12 -10.14 1.47
CA TYR A 14 2.83 -9.76 2.87
C TYR A 14 3.13 -8.30 3.20
N ASN A 15 3.32 -7.43 2.23
CA ASN A 15 3.42 -6.01 2.53
C ASN A 15 2.01 -5.41 2.74
N ALA A 16 1.93 -4.30 3.47
CA ALA A 16 0.65 -3.68 3.84
C ALA A 16 -0.23 -3.32 2.62
N ILE A 17 0.38 -2.90 1.52
CA ILE A 17 -0.33 -2.51 0.29
C ILE A 17 -0.93 -3.73 -0.41
N THR A 18 -0.15 -4.80 -0.54
CA THR A 18 -0.64 -6.06 -1.14
C THR A 18 -1.77 -6.64 -0.28
N VAL A 19 -1.56 -6.73 1.04
CA VAL A 19 -2.59 -7.21 1.97
C VAL A 19 -3.86 -6.37 1.87
N TYR A 20 -3.75 -5.05 1.77
CA TYR A 20 -4.90 -4.18 1.54
C TYR A 20 -5.64 -4.55 0.24
N GLY A 21 -4.91 -4.66 -0.88
CA GLY A 21 -5.51 -5.03 -2.17
C GLY A 21 -6.21 -6.38 -2.13
N LEU A 22 -5.58 -7.40 -1.54
CA LEU A 22 -6.16 -8.74 -1.39
C LEU A 22 -7.41 -8.74 -0.49
N ARG A 23 -7.46 -7.90 0.55
CA ARG A 23 -8.65 -7.74 1.41
C ARG A 23 -9.81 -7.08 0.68
N ILE A 24 -9.55 -6.10 -0.18
CA ILE A 24 -10.59 -5.52 -1.04
C ILE A 24 -11.12 -6.57 -2.03
N LEU A 25 -10.24 -7.37 -2.65
CA LEU A 25 -10.66 -8.48 -3.52
C LEU A 25 -11.52 -9.50 -2.77
N ALA A 26 -11.14 -9.87 -1.55
CA ALA A 26 -11.94 -10.75 -0.70
C ALA A 26 -13.33 -10.15 -0.43
N GLY A 27 -13.41 -8.86 -0.13
CA GLY A 27 -14.69 -8.17 0.03
C GLY A 27 -15.54 -8.17 -1.24
N PHE A 28 -14.97 -8.02 -2.42
CA PHE A 28 -15.69 -8.18 -3.68
C PHE A 28 -16.24 -9.60 -3.85
N LYS A 29 -15.42 -10.63 -3.56
CA LYS A 29 -15.82 -12.02 -3.60
C LYS A 29 -16.96 -12.33 -2.64
N GLU A 30 -16.86 -11.92 -1.38
CA GLU A 30 -17.88 -12.09 -0.34
C GLU A 30 -19.22 -11.45 -0.72
N ASN A 31 -19.18 -10.33 -1.47
CA ASN A 31 -20.37 -9.65 -1.99
C ASN A 31 -20.82 -10.16 -3.36
N GLY A 32 -20.28 -11.26 -3.84
CA GLY A 32 -20.74 -11.98 -5.04
C GLY A 32 -20.36 -11.32 -6.37
N TYR A 33 -19.39 -10.41 -6.40
CA TYR A 33 -18.87 -9.84 -7.65
C TYR A 33 -18.05 -10.88 -8.42
N LYS A 34 -18.46 -11.16 -9.66
CA LYS A 34 -17.83 -12.20 -10.52
C LYS A 34 -16.99 -11.63 -11.67
N ASP A 35 -17.36 -10.45 -12.15
CA ASP A 35 -16.73 -9.83 -13.34
C ASP A 35 -15.48 -9.06 -12.96
N ILE A 36 -14.49 -9.75 -12.40
CA ILE A 36 -13.21 -9.16 -12.00
C ILE A 36 -12.08 -9.91 -12.70
N SER A 37 -11.16 -9.16 -13.32
CA SER A 37 -9.86 -9.65 -13.78
C SER A 37 -8.76 -9.00 -12.96
N ILE A 38 -7.75 -9.77 -12.59
CA ILE A 38 -6.64 -9.28 -11.76
C ILE A 38 -5.40 -9.15 -12.62
N LEU A 39 -4.78 -7.96 -12.65
CA LEU A 39 -3.45 -7.75 -13.20
C LEU A 39 -2.45 -7.67 -12.03
N CYS A 40 -1.53 -8.60 -11.93
CA CYS A 40 -0.60 -8.64 -10.81
C CYS A 40 0.87 -8.75 -11.25
N ASP A 41 1.75 -8.24 -10.40
CA ASP A 41 3.20 -8.41 -10.58
C ASP A 41 3.56 -9.90 -10.52
N ALA A 42 4.47 -10.34 -11.41
CA ALA A 42 4.97 -11.72 -11.49
C ALA A 42 5.40 -12.31 -10.14
N ARG A 43 5.94 -11.48 -9.26
CA ARG A 43 6.45 -11.90 -7.94
C ARG A 43 5.37 -12.28 -6.94
N ILE A 44 4.12 -11.94 -7.19
CA ILE A 44 2.97 -12.30 -6.34
C ILE A 44 1.91 -13.12 -7.08
N TYR A 45 2.16 -13.46 -8.36
CA TYR A 45 1.19 -14.14 -9.21
C TYR A 45 0.66 -15.43 -8.58
N ASP A 46 1.53 -16.34 -8.20
CA ASP A 46 1.12 -17.64 -7.62
C ASP A 46 0.29 -17.44 -6.35
N HIS A 47 0.70 -16.49 -5.49
CA HIS A 47 -0.04 -16.18 -4.26
C HIS A 47 -1.44 -15.66 -4.54
N VAL A 48 -1.60 -14.77 -5.52
CA VAL A 48 -2.89 -14.20 -5.92
C VAL A 48 -3.77 -15.26 -6.58
N HIS A 49 -3.21 -16.00 -7.53
CA HIS A 49 -3.92 -17.04 -8.28
C HIS A 49 -4.47 -18.17 -7.38
N VAL A 50 -3.66 -18.61 -6.41
CA VAL A 50 -4.10 -19.61 -5.42
C VAL A 50 -5.17 -19.06 -4.48
N THR A 51 -5.08 -17.78 -4.11
CA THR A 51 -6.04 -17.15 -3.18
C THR A 51 -7.39 -16.84 -3.83
N PHE A 52 -7.39 -16.50 -5.13
CA PHE A 52 -8.59 -16.12 -5.90
C PHE A 52 -8.67 -16.89 -7.23
N PRO A 53 -8.81 -18.23 -7.19
CA PRO A 53 -8.82 -19.06 -8.39
C PRO A 53 -10.02 -18.81 -9.30
N GLU A 54 -11.09 -18.20 -8.79
CA GLU A 54 -12.29 -17.83 -9.52
C GLU A 54 -12.12 -16.60 -10.42
N TYR A 55 -11.09 -15.77 -10.20
CA TYR A 55 -10.84 -14.59 -11.00
C TYR A 55 -9.71 -14.81 -12.00
N PRO A 56 -9.91 -14.47 -13.29
CA PRO A 56 -8.83 -14.46 -14.26
C PRO A 56 -7.65 -13.61 -13.76
N CYS A 57 -6.48 -14.22 -13.60
CA CYS A 57 -5.28 -13.56 -13.15
C CYS A 57 -4.27 -13.44 -14.30
N LEU A 58 -3.82 -12.23 -14.56
CA LEU A 58 -2.89 -11.86 -15.62
C LEU A 58 -1.58 -11.39 -14.96
N GLU A 59 -0.49 -11.99 -15.41
CA GLU A 59 0.84 -11.65 -14.92
C GLU A 59 1.44 -10.49 -15.71
N ILE A 60 2.12 -9.59 -15.00
CA ILE A 60 2.97 -8.56 -15.59
C ILE A 60 4.33 -8.54 -14.90
N ALA A 61 5.39 -8.61 -15.69
CA ALA A 61 6.76 -8.51 -15.19
C ALA A 61 7.36 -7.14 -15.50
N PHE A 62 7.96 -6.51 -14.51
CA PHE A 62 8.66 -5.24 -14.66
C PHE A 62 10.17 -5.41 -14.53
N ASP A 63 10.89 -4.68 -15.36
CA ASP A 63 12.34 -4.56 -15.23
C ASP A 63 12.70 -3.87 -13.91
N THR A 64 13.69 -4.40 -13.21
CA THR A 64 14.14 -3.90 -11.90
C THR A 64 15.05 -2.69 -11.95
N GLY A 65 15.48 -2.27 -13.13
CA GLY A 65 16.33 -1.08 -13.32
C GLY A 65 15.65 0.19 -12.82
N ARG A 66 16.46 1.13 -12.31
CA ARG A 66 15.98 2.40 -11.74
C ARG A 66 16.29 3.61 -12.63
N ASN A 67 16.80 3.40 -13.83
CA ASN A 67 17.06 4.48 -14.76
C ASN A 67 15.77 4.95 -15.47
N PRO A 68 15.74 6.17 -16.01
CA PRO A 68 14.55 6.73 -16.67
C PRO A 68 14.04 5.89 -17.85
N MET A 69 14.93 5.25 -18.60
CA MET A 69 14.55 4.40 -19.75
C MET A 69 13.81 3.15 -19.30
N THR A 70 14.26 2.51 -18.23
CA THR A 70 13.56 1.36 -17.63
C THR A 70 12.18 1.76 -17.11
N LEU A 71 12.07 2.91 -16.44
CA LEU A 71 10.78 3.41 -15.98
C LEU A 71 9.81 3.68 -17.14
N LEU A 72 10.31 4.28 -18.23
CA LEU A 72 9.51 4.53 -19.43
C LEU A 72 9.07 3.22 -20.12
N ARG A 73 9.96 2.22 -20.19
CA ARG A 73 9.66 0.91 -20.76
C ARG A 73 8.60 0.18 -19.94
N ASN A 74 8.76 0.12 -18.62
CA ASN A 74 7.79 -0.46 -17.70
C ASN A 74 6.42 0.23 -17.81
N PHE A 75 6.42 1.55 -17.90
CA PHE A 75 5.21 2.33 -18.11
C PHE A 75 4.51 2.00 -19.43
N ARG A 76 5.26 1.93 -20.55
CA ARG A 76 4.69 1.55 -21.85
C ARG A 76 4.15 0.12 -21.83
N HIS A 77 4.89 -0.80 -21.21
CA HIS A 77 4.47 -2.19 -21.06
C HIS A 77 3.15 -2.28 -20.29
N TRP A 78 3.07 -1.69 -19.11
CA TRP A 78 1.86 -1.63 -18.31
C TRP A 78 0.68 -1.00 -19.08
N LYS A 79 0.90 0.14 -19.71
CA LYS A 79 -0.14 0.84 -20.49
C LYS A 79 -0.70 -0.02 -21.62
N ASN A 80 0.17 -0.72 -22.35
CA ASN A 80 -0.24 -1.60 -23.43
C ASN A 80 -1.00 -2.82 -22.91
N THR A 81 -0.55 -3.42 -21.81
CA THR A 81 -1.24 -4.53 -21.15
C THR A 81 -2.64 -4.12 -20.73
N VAL A 82 -2.78 -3.03 -19.97
CA VAL A 82 -4.10 -2.54 -19.50
C VAL A 82 -5.02 -2.16 -20.66
N LYS A 83 -4.49 -1.58 -21.75
CA LYS A 83 -5.28 -1.22 -22.94
C LYS A 83 -5.89 -2.45 -23.63
N ASN A 84 -5.21 -3.58 -23.61
CA ASN A 84 -5.63 -4.80 -24.27
C ASN A 84 -6.60 -5.65 -23.42
N ILE A 85 -6.84 -5.28 -22.17
CA ILE A 85 -7.80 -5.94 -21.28
C ILE A 85 -9.09 -5.14 -21.31
N GLU A 86 -10.19 -5.78 -21.71
CA GLU A 86 -11.51 -5.13 -21.69
C GLU A 86 -11.98 -4.94 -20.24
N HIS A 87 -12.33 -3.70 -19.89
CA HIS A 87 -12.83 -3.35 -18.57
C HIS A 87 -13.66 -2.06 -18.60
N ASP A 88 -14.61 -1.96 -17.68
CA ASP A 88 -15.41 -0.77 -17.43
C ASP A 88 -14.76 0.11 -16.37
N VAL A 89 -14.14 -0.52 -15.37
CA VAL A 89 -13.45 0.14 -14.25
C VAL A 89 -12.05 -0.43 -14.10
N LEU A 90 -11.06 0.46 -14.03
CA LEU A 90 -9.71 0.13 -13.58
C LEU A 90 -9.61 0.53 -12.10
N PHE A 91 -9.54 -0.46 -11.23
CA PHE A 91 -9.36 -0.25 -9.79
C PHE A 91 -7.89 -0.36 -9.41
N VAL A 92 -7.34 0.73 -8.86
CA VAL A 92 -5.92 0.84 -8.49
C VAL A 92 -5.82 1.00 -6.97
N PRO A 93 -5.51 -0.06 -6.21
CA PRO A 93 -5.48 -0.03 -4.75
C PRO A 93 -4.29 0.74 -4.18
N HIS A 94 -3.35 1.15 -5.03
CA HIS A 94 -2.18 1.91 -4.61
C HIS A 94 -1.58 2.71 -5.76
N VAL A 95 -1.30 3.97 -5.52
CA VAL A 95 -0.58 4.84 -6.48
C VAL A 95 0.87 4.41 -6.56
N PHE A 96 1.27 3.89 -7.69
CA PHE A 96 2.61 3.38 -7.95
C PHE A 96 3.07 3.73 -9.38
N PRO A 97 4.31 4.17 -9.64
CA PRO A 97 4.86 4.17 -10.99
C PRO A 97 5.06 2.70 -11.44
N PRO A 98 4.67 2.32 -12.65
CA PRO A 98 4.27 3.13 -13.80
C PRO A 98 2.77 3.40 -13.96
N ASN A 99 1.92 2.91 -13.07
CA ASN A 99 0.45 3.02 -13.22
C ASN A 99 -0.13 4.41 -12.88
N PHE A 100 0.70 5.43 -12.72
CA PHE A 100 0.30 6.70 -12.15
C PHE A 100 -0.72 7.49 -12.94
N CYS A 101 -0.70 7.56 -14.25
CA CYS A 101 -1.19 8.81 -14.76
C CYS A 101 -1.86 8.76 -16.11
N PHE A 102 -1.90 7.63 -16.76
CA PHE A 102 -2.18 7.64 -18.19
C PHE A 102 -3.35 6.74 -18.58
N HIS A 103 -4.19 6.47 -17.58
CA HIS A 103 -5.44 5.75 -17.76
C HIS A 103 -6.50 6.62 -18.43
N ARG A 104 -7.54 6.01 -18.88
CA ARG A 104 -8.75 6.69 -19.23
C ARG A 104 -9.35 7.34 -17.99
N ARG A 105 -9.56 8.66 -18.03
CA ARG A 105 -10.11 9.46 -16.91
C ARG A 105 -11.43 8.94 -16.39
N ASP A 106 -12.25 8.44 -17.28
CA ASP A 106 -13.63 8.01 -17.07
C ASP A 106 -13.73 6.63 -16.38
N LYS A 107 -12.64 5.86 -16.32
CA LYS A 107 -12.65 4.48 -15.86
C LYS A 107 -11.86 4.21 -14.59
N THR A 108 -10.94 5.08 -14.18
CA THR A 108 -10.01 4.78 -13.09
C THR A 108 -10.54 5.19 -11.72
N VAL A 109 -10.60 4.24 -10.81
CA VAL A 109 -10.79 4.44 -9.37
C VAL A 109 -9.47 4.17 -8.67
N LEU A 110 -8.97 5.14 -7.92
CA LEU A 110 -7.65 5.13 -7.30
C LEU A 110 -7.79 5.17 -5.78
N VAL A 111 -7.00 4.35 -5.07
CA VAL A 111 -6.86 4.46 -3.60
C VAL A 111 -5.60 5.23 -3.25
N LEU A 112 -5.75 6.27 -2.45
CA LEU A 112 -4.64 7.03 -1.88
C LEU A 112 -4.56 6.75 -0.37
N HIS A 113 -3.49 6.10 0.05
CA HIS A 113 -3.28 5.77 1.46
C HIS A 113 -2.80 6.97 2.27
N ASP A 114 -1.86 7.75 1.73
CA ASP A 114 -1.33 8.96 2.34
C ASP A 114 -0.52 9.80 1.33
N LEU A 115 -0.05 10.96 1.79
CA LEU A 115 0.91 11.80 1.10
C LEU A 115 2.30 11.74 1.77
N GLN A 116 2.61 10.68 2.50
CA GLN A 116 3.85 10.53 3.26
C GLN A 116 5.11 10.64 2.39
N GLY A 117 5.03 10.21 1.14
CA GLY A 117 6.11 10.36 0.17
C GLY A 117 6.60 11.81 0.01
N LEU A 118 5.72 12.80 0.16
CA LEU A 118 6.07 14.23 0.11
C LEU A 118 6.89 14.70 1.33
N ARG A 119 6.79 13.98 2.44
CA ARG A 119 7.44 14.34 3.72
C ARG A 119 8.72 13.55 3.96
N ILE A 120 8.78 12.32 3.45
CA ILE A 120 9.90 11.40 3.73
C ILE A 120 10.95 11.43 2.63
N TYR A 121 10.52 11.53 1.35
CA TYR A 121 11.46 11.47 0.25
C TYR A 121 12.19 12.79 0.04
N LYS A 122 13.42 12.69 -0.47
CA LYS A 122 14.30 13.82 -0.84
C LYS A 122 14.72 13.69 -2.30
N GLY A 123 15.24 14.77 -2.87
CA GLY A 123 15.79 14.80 -4.22
C GLY A 123 14.75 14.39 -5.28
N LEU A 124 15.18 13.61 -6.26
CA LEU A 124 14.38 13.23 -7.44
C LEU A 124 13.08 12.49 -7.08
N ARG A 125 13.10 11.69 -6.00
CA ARG A 125 11.89 10.97 -5.54
C ARG A 125 10.82 11.91 -5.01
N LEU A 126 11.21 12.97 -4.30
CA LEU A 126 10.27 14.00 -3.84
C LEU A 126 9.65 14.71 -5.03
N TRP A 127 10.44 15.10 -6.04
CA TRP A 127 9.94 15.71 -7.25
C TRP A 127 8.98 14.79 -8.01
N ALA A 128 9.30 13.51 -8.11
CA ALA A 128 8.39 12.52 -8.68
C ALA A 128 7.06 12.48 -7.93
N CYS A 129 7.05 12.42 -6.60
CA CYS A 129 5.82 12.46 -5.81
C CYS A 129 5.04 13.76 -6.01
N ARG A 130 5.72 14.90 -6.01
CA ARG A 130 5.09 16.22 -6.25
C ARG A 130 4.41 16.33 -7.61
N PHE A 131 4.97 15.69 -8.62
CA PHE A 131 4.40 15.69 -9.97
C PHE A 131 3.30 14.63 -10.14
N PHE A 132 3.56 13.40 -9.69
CA PHE A 132 2.69 12.27 -10.00
C PHE A 132 1.44 12.18 -9.10
N TYR A 133 1.51 12.49 -7.81
CA TYR A 133 0.32 12.45 -6.95
C TYR A 133 -0.81 13.36 -7.46
N PRO A 134 -0.58 14.65 -7.69
CA PRO A 134 -1.65 15.52 -8.19
C PRO A 134 -2.12 15.11 -9.59
N LEU A 135 -1.21 14.64 -10.45
CA LEU A 135 -1.58 14.19 -11.78
C LEU A 135 -2.47 12.95 -11.74
N ALA A 136 -2.18 11.98 -10.88
CA ALA A 136 -3.01 10.78 -10.69
C ALA A 136 -4.40 11.14 -10.16
N LEU A 137 -4.47 11.97 -9.10
CA LEU A 137 -5.72 12.45 -8.51
C LEU A 137 -6.56 13.29 -9.49
N TRP A 138 -5.91 14.11 -10.30
CA TRP A 138 -6.62 14.90 -11.31
C TRP A 138 -7.17 14.04 -12.45
N ARG A 139 -6.43 13.01 -12.85
CA ARG A 139 -6.80 12.14 -13.97
C ARG A 139 -7.77 11.02 -13.62
N CYS A 140 -7.84 10.56 -12.38
CA CYS A 140 -8.80 9.52 -12.01
C CYS A 140 -10.26 10.02 -12.06
N LYS A 141 -11.21 9.11 -12.24
CA LYS A 141 -12.64 9.38 -12.13
C LYS A 141 -13.02 9.68 -10.68
N ALA A 142 -12.55 8.82 -9.78
CA ALA A 142 -12.76 8.96 -8.34
C ALA A 142 -11.51 8.48 -7.59
N SER A 143 -11.28 9.05 -6.43
CA SER A 143 -10.25 8.62 -5.50
C SER A 143 -10.87 8.22 -4.17
N ILE A 144 -10.49 7.05 -3.68
CA ILE A 144 -10.76 6.61 -2.33
C ILE A 144 -9.59 7.08 -1.47
N VAL A 145 -9.87 7.75 -0.36
CA VAL A 145 -8.90 8.12 0.67
C VAL A 145 -9.23 7.36 1.94
N ILE A 146 -8.22 6.82 2.61
CA ILE A 146 -8.43 5.86 3.71
C ILE A 146 -8.87 6.48 5.04
N SER A 147 -8.94 7.82 5.12
CA SER A 147 -9.43 8.55 6.30
C SER A 147 -9.74 10.00 5.96
N ASP A 148 -10.51 10.65 6.84
CA ASP A 148 -10.77 12.09 6.71
C ASP A 148 -9.50 12.92 6.90
N PHE A 149 -8.53 12.45 7.70
CA PHE A 149 -7.21 13.07 7.78
C PHE A 149 -6.53 13.13 6.41
N VAL A 150 -6.50 12.02 5.67
CA VAL A 150 -5.91 11.97 4.32
C VAL A 150 -6.70 12.85 3.35
N ARG A 151 -8.03 12.88 3.45
CA ARG A 151 -8.88 13.77 2.64
C ARG A 151 -8.51 15.23 2.84
N GLU A 152 -8.41 15.69 4.09
CA GLU A 152 -8.03 17.06 4.40
C GLU A 152 -6.58 17.38 4.02
N ASP A 153 -5.67 16.41 4.17
CA ASP A 153 -4.28 16.56 3.75
C ASP A 153 -4.18 16.76 2.22
N VAL A 154 -4.95 15.99 1.44
CA VAL A 154 -5.05 16.18 -0.02
C VAL A 154 -5.63 17.55 -0.36
N ARG A 155 -6.71 17.96 0.28
CA ARG A 155 -7.35 19.27 0.03
C ARG A 155 -6.42 20.44 0.31
N LYS A 156 -5.66 20.37 1.38
CA LYS A 156 -4.67 21.41 1.75
C LYS A 156 -3.48 21.41 0.80
N THR A 157 -3.00 20.22 0.39
CA THR A 157 -1.80 20.10 -0.45
C THR A 157 -2.10 20.40 -1.92
N TYR A 158 -3.31 20.02 -2.40
CA TYR A 158 -3.73 20.12 -3.79
C TYR A 158 -5.14 20.72 -3.91
N PRO A 159 -5.31 22.02 -3.61
CA PRO A 159 -6.63 22.68 -3.57
C PRO A 159 -7.38 22.69 -4.91
N PHE A 160 -6.67 22.43 -6.02
CA PHE A 160 -7.26 22.32 -7.36
C PHE A 160 -7.91 20.96 -7.65
N ILE A 161 -7.72 19.96 -6.76
CA ILE A 161 -8.41 18.67 -6.88
C ILE A 161 -9.85 18.82 -6.39
N SER A 162 -10.80 18.49 -7.25
CA SER A 162 -12.22 18.59 -6.90
C SER A 162 -12.57 17.72 -5.67
N PRO A 163 -13.18 18.29 -4.63
CA PRO A 163 -13.62 17.54 -3.45
C PRO A 163 -14.59 16.39 -3.78
N ARG A 164 -15.36 16.51 -4.87
CA ARG A 164 -16.30 15.47 -5.34
C ARG A 164 -15.62 14.19 -5.79
N LYS A 165 -14.32 14.26 -6.09
CA LYS A 165 -13.51 13.07 -6.45
C LYS A 165 -12.98 12.32 -5.24
N LEU A 166 -12.95 12.94 -4.06
CA LEU A 166 -12.35 12.37 -2.84
C LEU A 166 -13.45 11.74 -1.98
N ASN A 167 -13.45 10.41 -1.94
CA ASN A 167 -14.40 9.62 -1.16
C ASN A 167 -13.66 8.99 0.01
N THR A 168 -14.02 9.33 1.24
CA THR A 168 -13.44 8.69 2.42
C THR A 168 -14.06 7.31 2.62
N ILE A 169 -13.23 6.26 2.58
CA ILE A 169 -13.59 4.89 2.93
C ILE A 169 -12.50 4.37 3.87
N TYR A 170 -12.84 4.18 5.13
CA TYR A 170 -11.89 3.68 6.13
C TYR A 170 -11.48 2.25 5.88
N ASN A 171 -10.25 1.90 6.25
CA ASN A 171 -9.78 0.53 6.18
C ASN A 171 -10.58 -0.36 7.13
N GLY A 172 -11.07 -1.48 6.63
CA GLY A 172 -11.70 -2.51 7.45
C GLY A 172 -10.69 -3.31 8.26
N VAL A 173 -11.15 -3.88 9.35
CA VAL A 173 -10.40 -4.84 10.19
C VAL A 173 -11.17 -6.15 10.24
N VAL A 174 -10.50 -7.26 9.92
CA VAL A 174 -11.09 -8.60 10.04
C VAL A 174 -10.73 -9.14 11.42
N VAL A 175 -11.73 -9.32 12.28
CA VAL A 175 -11.56 -9.75 13.68
C VAL A 175 -11.66 -11.28 13.78
N ASP A 176 -12.42 -11.93 12.90
CA ASP A 176 -12.77 -13.36 13.02
C ASP A 176 -11.61 -14.33 12.71
N GLN A 177 -10.47 -13.81 12.28
CA GLN A 177 -9.26 -14.59 11.98
C GLN A 177 -8.16 -14.41 13.02
N LEU A 178 -8.48 -13.96 14.21
CA LEU A 178 -7.48 -13.90 15.26
C LEU A 178 -7.02 -15.33 15.60
N PRO A 179 -5.71 -15.61 15.57
CA PRO A 179 -5.20 -16.92 15.95
C PRO A 179 -5.63 -17.23 17.38
N GLN A 180 -5.95 -18.49 17.65
CA GLN A 180 -6.25 -18.93 19.01
C GLN A 180 -5.16 -18.48 19.97
N LYS A 181 -5.58 -18.04 21.15
CA LYS A 181 -4.68 -17.58 22.20
C LYS A 181 -3.61 -18.67 22.44
N ARG A 182 -2.34 -18.32 22.29
CA ARG A 182 -1.26 -19.22 22.66
C ARG A 182 -1.17 -19.24 24.18
N ASP A 183 -1.06 -20.44 24.75
CA ASP A 183 -0.96 -20.64 26.20
C ASP A 183 0.36 -20.11 26.76
N THR A 184 1.38 -19.96 25.92
CA THR A 184 2.69 -19.43 26.30
C THR A 184 3.08 -18.24 25.46
N LEU A 185 3.29 -17.11 26.11
CA LEU A 185 3.93 -15.94 25.50
C LEU A 185 5.46 -16.07 25.63
N PRO A 186 6.22 -15.59 24.62
CA PRO A 186 7.68 -15.63 24.67
C PRO A 186 8.29 -14.70 25.74
N VAL A 187 7.46 -13.88 26.38
CA VAL A 187 7.86 -12.92 27.41
C VAL A 187 7.06 -13.17 28.67
N LYS A 188 7.74 -13.39 29.80
CA LYS A 188 7.12 -13.53 31.11
C LYS A 188 6.86 -12.16 31.75
N GLY A 189 5.73 -12.02 32.44
CA GLY A 189 5.37 -10.81 33.17
C GLY A 189 4.71 -9.71 32.30
N LYS A 190 4.76 -8.48 32.78
CA LYS A 190 4.18 -7.30 32.08
C LYS A 190 5.10 -6.84 30.96
N TYR A 191 4.52 -6.44 29.84
CA TYR A 191 5.30 -5.92 28.72
C TYR A 191 4.63 -4.75 28.02
N LEU A 192 5.45 -3.92 27.36
CA LEU A 192 5.04 -2.89 26.41
C LEU A 192 5.35 -3.40 25.01
N LEU A 193 4.34 -3.49 24.16
CA LEU A 193 4.49 -3.99 22.80
C LEU A 193 4.54 -2.86 21.79
N TYR A 194 5.61 -2.85 20.97
CA TYR A 194 5.73 -2.00 19.80
C TYR A 194 5.81 -2.84 18.53
N VAL A 195 4.87 -2.64 17.61
CA VAL A 195 4.81 -3.36 16.33
C VAL A 195 4.91 -2.36 15.18
N SER A 196 6.04 -2.35 14.47
CA SER A 196 6.23 -1.51 13.27
C SER A 196 7.51 -1.92 12.53
N SER A 197 7.62 -1.52 11.24
CA SER A 197 8.94 -1.51 10.59
C SER A 197 9.86 -0.52 11.30
N LEU A 198 11.12 -0.89 11.52
CA LEU A 198 12.10 -0.05 12.21
C LEU A 198 12.68 1.00 11.26
N MET A 199 11.81 1.83 10.70
CA MET A 199 12.18 2.94 9.83
C MET A 199 12.33 4.23 10.66
N GLU A 200 13.22 5.13 10.25
CA GLU A 200 13.50 6.38 10.96
C GLU A 200 12.23 7.18 11.31
N HIS A 201 11.30 7.32 10.35
CA HIS A 201 10.05 8.04 10.56
C HIS A 201 9.05 7.35 11.53
N LYS A 202 9.29 6.10 11.92
CA LYS A 202 8.53 5.39 12.97
C LYS A 202 9.06 5.70 14.37
N ASN A 203 10.16 6.43 14.46
CA ASN A 203 10.70 7.04 15.68
C ASN A 203 10.96 6.06 16.84
N VAL A 204 11.36 4.82 16.52
CA VAL A 204 11.66 3.79 17.53
C VAL A 204 12.75 4.22 18.50
N MET A 205 13.71 5.05 18.06
CA MET A 205 14.80 5.54 18.93
C MET A 205 14.29 6.39 20.09
N THR A 206 13.24 7.18 19.89
CA THR A 206 12.63 7.93 21.00
C THR A 206 11.96 6.98 22.00
N LEU A 207 11.29 5.93 21.53
CA LEU A 207 10.73 4.88 22.39
C LEU A 207 11.84 4.21 23.22
N LEU A 208 12.95 3.79 22.59
CA LEU A 208 14.08 3.16 23.28
C LEU A 208 14.68 4.09 24.35
N ARG A 209 14.90 5.36 24.03
CA ARG A 209 15.40 6.37 25.00
C ARG A 209 14.42 6.57 26.16
N ALA A 210 13.13 6.64 25.88
CA ALA A 210 12.11 6.78 26.92
C ALA A 210 12.07 5.54 27.82
N PHE A 211 12.08 4.34 27.22
CA PHE A 211 12.09 3.11 27.98
C PHE A 211 13.37 2.95 28.83
N ASN A 212 14.52 3.30 28.30
CA ASN A 212 15.77 3.26 29.08
C ASN A 212 15.75 4.12 30.33
N ARG A 213 14.99 5.25 30.34
CA ARG A 213 14.78 6.10 31.54
C ARG A 213 13.79 5.49 32.53
N LEU A 214 12.98 4.54 32.09
CA LEU A 214 11.90 3.94 32.89
C LEU A 214 12.19 2.50 33.31
N LYS A 215 13.11 1.79 32.69
CA LYS A 215 13.32 0.35 32.85
C LYS A 215 13.52 -0.10 34.31
N ASP A 216 14.14 0.74 35.13
CA ASP A 216 14.37 0.46 36.55
C ASP A 216 13.21 0.94 37.46
N LYS A 217 12.20 1.60 36.89
CA LYS A 217 11.05 2.18 37.61
C LYS A 217 9.74 1.43 37.37
N ILE A 218 9.70 0.58 36.34
CA ILE A 218 8.50 -0.14 35.94
C ILE A 218 8.81 -1.64 35.71
N PRO A 219 7.93 -2.56 36.13
CA PRO A 219 8.14 -4.00 36.00
C PRO A 219 7.80 -4.50 34.58
N HIS A 220 8.13 -3.76 33.54
CA HIS A 220 7.77 -4.08 32.16
C HIS A 220 9.00 -4.40 31.32
N THR A 221 8.85 -5.37 30.42
CA THR A 221 9.78 -5.62 29.33
C THR A 221 9.32 -4.89 28.07
N LEU A 222 10.22 -4.22 27.34
CA LEU A 222 9.89 -3.67 26.03
C LEU A 222 10.07 -4.73 24.95
N VAL A 223 8.97 -5.07 24.28
CA VAL A 223 8.94 -6.02 23.17
C VAL A 223 8.78 -5.26 21.87
N ILE A 224 9.73 -5.43 20.95
CA ILE A 224 9.72 -4.79 19.64
C ILE A 224 9.61 -5.86 18.57
N ILE A 225 8.55 -5.75 17.74
CA ILE A 225 8.34 -6.65 16.59
C ILE A 225 8.35 -5.81 15.32
N GLY A 226 9.21 -6.18 14.37
CA GLY A 226 9.25 -5.50 13.09
C GLY A 226 10.43 -5.88 12.22
N LYS A 227 10.34 -5.52 10.94
CA LYS A 227 11.42 -5.72 9.98
C LYS A 227 12.49 -4.64 10.16
N THR A 228 13.73 -5.06 10.42
CA THR A 228 14.89 -4.16 10.49
C THR A 228 15.51 -3.93 9.11
N ARG A 229 16.23 -2.80 8.95
CA ARG A 229 17.27 -2.69 7.92
C ARG A 229 18.62 -3.04 8.55
N PRO A 230 19.57 -3.62 7.80
CA PRO A 230 20.89 -4.01 8.34
C PRO A 230 21.63 -2.90 9.09
N VAL A 231 21.45 -1.64 8.66
CA VAL A 231 22.09 -0.45 9.27
C VAL A 231 21.61 -0.17 10.72
N TRP A 232 20.50 -0.74 11.16
CA TRP A 232 19.97 -0.49 12.51
C TRP A 232 20.48 -1.48 13.55
N THR A 233 20.88 -2.68 13.14
CA THR A 233 21.40 -3.71 14.04
C THR A 233 22.76 -3.36 14.63
N GLU A 234 23.59 -2.60 13.91
CA GLU A 234 24.93 -2.20 14.39
C GLU A 234 24.94 -0.92 15.25
N LYS A 235 23.90 -0.06 15.13
CA LYS A 235 23.83 1.22 15.85
C LYS A 235 22.91 1.22 17.07
N ALA A 236 22.14 0.18 17.29
CA ALA A 236 21.12 0.13 18.36
C ALA A 236 21.51 -0.79 19.54
N LEU A 237 22.63 -1.48 19.44
CA LEU A 237 23.26 -2.24 20.50
C LEU A 237 24.45 -1.49 21.09
#